data_d590d90eb3ba734ec360aad9256e8e2b
#
_entry.id   d590d90eb3ba734ec360aad9256e8e2b
#
_cell.length_a   1.000
_cell.length_b   1.000
_cell.length_c   1.000
_cell.angle_alpha   90.00
_cell.angle_beta   90.00
_cell.angle_gamma   90.00
#
_symmetry.space_group_name_H-M   'P 1'
#
loop_
_entity.id
_entity.type
_entity.pdbx_description
1 polymer ?
#
loop_
_entity_poly.entity_id
_entity_poly.type
_entity_poly.pdbx_seq_one_letter_code
_entity_poly.pdbx_strand_id
1 'polypeptide(L)'
;MTRACVLIVDDEPDLLRLLQMTLARMDIDTMTATTLADARQSLNAALPALCLTDLRLPDGSGLDLIAEIQQKHPSVPVAMMTAHGSAESAVEALKLGAFDFVSKPVPLDRLRELVNHALKLSTMPDTPTDDTLIGETPIMATLKRDIQRVARSQAPVHVHGESGVGKEVVARLVHHSGPRGAGPFLAINCGAIPSELVESELFGHKRGAFTGATADKPGLFQAASGGTLLLDEIADLPLSVQVKLLRAIQEKAVRPLGAEKEVPVDVRLITATHKNLVDEVREGRFRDDLYYRINVIDLFIPPLRHRRADIPLIARHILLKMADAPHGKPLTLSPEAVDLLKQHEFRGNIRELENILARAAALLEGDRIERHNLDLVPGPRQAAADDGATMALAPAQSAVQEDSHGGDLDGYLIRLERGILEAELQRHRWNRAATAKALGISMRSLRYRLKKLEIEV
;
A
#
# COMPACT_ATOMS: atom_id res chain seq x y z
N MET A 1 -1.83 -35.05 -0.95
CA MET A 1 -2.10 -33.64 -0.59
C MET A 1 -3.34 -33.22 -1.34
N THR A 2 -4.38 -32.78 -0.67
CA THR A 2 -5.59 -32.26 -1.31
C THR A 2 -5.24 -30.93 -1.99
N ARG A 3 -5.53 -30.80 -3.29
CA ARG A 3 -5.35 -29.55 -4.02
C ARG A 3 -6.24 -28.47 -3.42
N ALA A 4 -5.75 -27.24 -3.41
CA ALA A 4 -6.56 -26.11 -3.00
C ALA A 4 -7.74 -25.94 -3.97
N CYS A 5 -8.94 -25.69 -3.46
CA CYS A 5 -10.14 -25.53 -4.27
C CYS A 5 -10.66 -24.10 -4.15
N VAL A 6 -10.95 -23.45 -5.27
CA VAL A 6 -11.50 -22.09 -5.35
C VAL A 6 -12.93 -22.13 -5.86
N LEU A 7 -13.86 -21.50 -5.13
CA LEU A 7 -15.23 -21.26 -5.61
C LEU A 7 -15.28 -19.99 -6.42
N ILE A 8 -15.76 -20.06 -7.65
CA ILE A 8 -15.96 -18.91 -8.56
C ILE A 8 -17.46 -18.75 -8.80
N VAL A 9 -17.99 -17.57 -8.47
CA VAL A 9 -19.40 -17.26 -8.59
C VAL A 9 -19.56 -16.10 -9.58
N ASP A 10 -20.10 -16.38 -10.76
CA ASP A 10 -20.28 -15.41 -11.84
C ASP A 10 -21.34 -15.91 -12.81
N ASP A 11 -22.19 -15.04 -13.32
CA ASP A 11 -23.25 -15.42 -14.27
C ASP A 11 -22.77 -15.50 -15.73
N GLU A 12 -21.51 -15.09 -16.00
CA GLU A 12 -20.88 -15.15 -17.32
C GLU A 12 -20.15 -16.50 -17.56
N PRO A 13 -20.70 -17.45 -18.36
CA PRO A 13 -20.07 -18.77 -18.54
C PRO A 13 -18.68 -18.72 -19.17
N ASP A 14 -18.43 -17.74 -20.05
CA ASP A 14 -17.14 -17.60 -20.73
C ASP A 14 -16.07 -17.11 -19.76
N LEU A 15 -16.41 -16.21 -18.82
CA LEU A 15 -15.51 -15.77 -17.77
C LEU A 15 -15.20 -16.91 -16.79
N LEU A 16 -16.21 -17.69 -16.39
CA LEU A 16 -15.99 -18.87 -15.55
C LEU A 16 -15.01 -19.85 -16.18
N ARG A 17 -15.16 -20.16 -17.48
CA ARG A 17 -14.23 -21.02 -18.22
C ARG A 17 -12.81 -20.46 -18.25
N LEU A 18 -12.67 -19.16 -18.53
CA LEU A 18 -11.37 -18.50 -18.55
C LEU A 18 -10.66 -18.58 -17.20
N LEU A 19 -11.38 -18.29 -16.10
CA LEU A 19 -10.86 -18.36 -14.74
C LEU A 19 -10.51 -19.79 -14.35
N GLN A 20 -11.36 -20.78 -14.68
CA GLN A 20 -11.06 -22.19 -14.46
C GLN A 20 -9.78 -22.64 -15.18
N MET A 21 -9.63 -22.29 -16.46
CA MET A 21 -8.42 -22.64 -17.22
C MET A 21 -7.18 -21.97 -16.63
N THR A 22 -7.31 -20.77 -16.12
CA THR A 22 -6.21 -20.02 -15.51
C THR A 22 -5.78 -20.65 -14.20
N LEU A 23 -6.74 -20.99 -13.32
CA LEU A 23 -6.48 -21.62 -12.02
C LEU A 23 -5.98 -23.06 -12.16
N ALA A 24 -6.48 -23.80 -13.15
CA ALA A 24 -5.96 -25.14 -13.46
C ALA A 24 -4.46 -25.12 -13.83
N ARG A 25 -3.97 -24.06 -14.51
CA ARG A 25 -2.53 -23.87 -14.78
C ARG A 25 -1.70 -23.56 -13.54
N MET A 26 -2.36 -23.18 -12.44
CA MET A 26 -1.74 -22.97 -11.13
C MET A 26 -1.90 -24.19 -10.20
N ASP A 27 -2.36 -25.33 -10.73
CA ASP A 27 -2.62 -26.56 -9.99
C ASP A 27 -3.69 -26.43 -8.89
N ILE A 28 -4.69 -25.57 -9.14
CA ILE A 28 -5.80 -25.23 -8.25
C ILE A 28 -7.10 -25.80 -8.84
N ASP A 29 -7.82 -26.55 -8.03
CA ASP A 29 -9.14 -27.08 -8.39
C ASP A 29 -10.21 -25.96 -8.26
N THR A 30 -11.26 -26.02 -9.06
CA THR A 30 -12.29 -24.98 -9.07
C THR A 30 -13.69 -25.55 -8.97
N MET A 31 -14.52 -24.92 -8.15
CA MET A 31 -15.97 -25.04 -8.16
C MET A 31 -16.55 -23.80 -8.81
N THR A 32 -17.61 -23.94 -9.60
CA THR A 32 -18.29 -22.80 -10.24
C THR A 32 -19.75 -22.75 -9.86
N ALA A 33 -20.26 -21.56 -9.70
CA ALA A 33 -21.67 -21.26 -9.46
C ALA A 33 -22.08 -20.09 -10.32
N THR A 34 -23.30 -20.12 -10.85
CA THR A 34 -23.87 -19.02 -11.65
C THR A 34 -24.90 -18.21 -10.88
N THR A 35 -25.27 -18.67 -9.70
CA THR A 35 -26.23 -18.03 -8.79
C THR A 35 -25.77 -18.07 -7.35
N LEU A 36 -26.35 -17.24 -6.49
CA LEU A 36 -26.15 -17.31 -5.04
C LEU A 36 -26.62 -18.65 -4.46
N ALA A 37 -27.71 -19.20 -5.00
CA ALA A 37 -28.24 -20.48 -4.58
C ALA A 37 -27.24 -21.61 -4.82
N ASP A 38 -26.63 -21.66 -6.01
CA ASP A 38 -25.59 -22.65 -6.36
C ASP A 38 -24.33 -22.45 -5.51
N ALA A 39 -23.95 -21.18 -5.26
CA ALA A 39 -22.81 -20.86 -4.41
C ALA A 39 -23.00 -21.39 -2.97
N ARG A 40 -24.19 -21.17 -2.40
CA ARG A 40 -24.56 -21.71 -1.07
C ARG A 40 -24.52 -23.23 -1.01
N GLN A 41 -25.02 -23.87 -2.06
CA GLN A 41 -24.98 -25.32 -2.15
C GLN A 41 -23.53 -25.83 -2.19
N SER A 42 -22.68 -25.17 -2.95
CA SER A 42 -21.24 -25.49 -3.04
C SER A 42 -20.54 -25.33 -1.69
N LEU A 43 -20.79 -24.23 -0.97
CA LEU A 43 -20.24 -23.96 0.36
C LEU A 43 -20.70 -24.99 1.41
N ASN A 44 -21.94 -25.46 1.32
CA ASN A 44 -22.43 -26.50 2.22
C ASN A 44 -21.85 -27.90 1.91
N ALA A 45 -21.44 -28.16 0.67
CA ALA A 45 -20.83 -29.42 0.27
C ALA A 45 -19.37 -29.50 0.64
N ALA A 46 -18.60 -28.45 0.41
CA ALA A 46 -17.18 -28.36 0.73
C ALA A 46 -16.75 -26.91 0.89
N LEU A 47 -15.95 -26.61 1.93
CA LEU A 47 -15.41 -25.27 2.11
C LEU A 47 -14.24 -25.03 1.14
N PRO A 48 -14.31 -23.99 0.31
CA PRO A 48 -13.22 -23.64 -0.58
C PRO A 48 -12.10 -22.91 0.17
N ALA A 49 -10.89 -22.97 -0.38
CA ALA A 49 -9.76 -22.19 0.11
C ALA A 49 -9.86 -20.69 -0.24
N LEU A 50 -10.74 -20.34 -1.19
CA LEU A 50 -11.05 -18.96 -1.61
C LEU A 50 -12.41 -18.95 -2.30
N CYS A 51 -13.19 -17.89 -2.09
CA CYS A 51 -14.38 -17.59 -2.88
C CYS A 51 -14.13 -16.30 -3.70
N LEU A 52 -14.33 -16.38 -5.02
CA LEU A 52 -14.37 -15.23 -5.92
C LEU A 52 -15.82 -15.03 -6.34
N THR A 53 -16.42 -13.87 -6.05
CA THR A 53 -17.82 -13.61 -6.39
C THR A 53 -17.97 -12.36 -7.24
N ASP A 54 -18.82 -12.42 -8.27
CA ASP A 54 -19.26 -11.20 -8.93
C ASP A 54 -20.16 -10.38 -8.01
N LEU A 55 -20.19 -9.08 -8.22
CA LEU A 55 -21.08 -8.15 -7.52
C LEU A 55 -22.54 -8.41 -7.84
N ARG A 56 -22.87 -8.66 -9.13
CA ARG A 56 -24.23 -8.83 -9.64
C ARG A 56 -24.45 -10.25 -10.07
N LEU A 57 -25.41 -10.90 -9.44
CA LEU A 57 -25.83 -12.26 -9.77
C LEU A 57 -27.33 -12.26 -10.08
N PRO A 58 -27.83 -13.21 -10.88
CA PRO A 58 -29.24 -13.25 -11.32
C PRO A 58 -30.23 -13.28 -10.16
N ASP A 59 -29.87 -13.86 -9.03
CA ASP A 59 -30.70 -14.08 -7.84
C ASP A 59 -30.30 -13.20 -6.64
N GLY A 60 -29.40 -12.22 -6.82
CA GLY A 60 -29.04 -11.26 -5.76
C GLY A 60 -27.67 -10.60 -5.90
N SER A 61 -27.13 -10.14 -4.80
CA SER A 61 -25.84 -9.44 -4.76
C SER A 61 -24.73 -10.33 -4.20
N GLY A 62 -23.54 -10.28 -4.83
CA GLY A 62 -22.33 -10.91 -4.26
C GLY A 62 -21.95 -10.37 -2.89
N LEU A 63 -22.41 -9.16 -2.54
CA LEU A 63 -22.23 -8.59 -1.19
C LEU A 63 -22.97 -9.42 -0.12
N ASP A 64 -24.17 -9.95 -0.46
CA ASP A 64 -24.92 -10.82 0.45
C ASP A 64 -24.17 -12.12 0.71
N LEU A 65 -23.51 -12.65 -0.34
CA LEU A 65 -22.68 -13.87 -0.20
C LEU A 65 -21.44 -13.60 0.66
N ILE A 66 -20.79 -12.45 0.49
CA ILE A 66 -19.65 -12.05 1.32
C ILE A 66 -20.06 -11.98 2.79
N ALA A 67 -21.16 -11.27 3.11
CA ALA A 67 -21.66 -11.14 4.47
C ALA A 67 -22.02 -12.53 5.08
N GLU A 68 -22.64 -13.41 4.29
CA GLU A 68 -23.01 -14.75 4.73
C GLU A 68 -21.78 -15.64 5.01
N ILE A 69 -20.76 -15.61 4.13
CA ILE A 69 -19.51 -16.35 4.32
C ILE A 69 -18.77 -15.83 5.56
N GLN A 70 -18.68 -14.52 5.76
CA GLN A 70 -18.02 -13.95 6.94
C GLN A 70 -18.74 -14.32 8.25
N GLN A 71 -20.05 -14.47 8.23
CA GLN A 71 -20.81 -14.87 9.40
C GLN A 71 -20.72 -16.36 9.71
N LYS A 72 -20.78 -17.24 8.68
CA LYS A 72 -20.87 -18.70 8.84
C LYS A 72 -19.51 -19.40 8.71
N HIS A 73 -18.62 -18.87 7.88
CA HIS A 73 -17.33 -19.47 7.50
C HIS A 73 -16.22 -18.41 7.45
N PRO A 74 -15.91 -17.73 8.58
CA PRO A 74 -14.95 -16.61 8.62
C PRO A 74 -13.53 -16.99 8.19
N SER A 75 -13.19 -18.28 8.20
CA SER A 75 -11.90 -18.80 7.72
C SER A 75 -11.78 -18.85 6.19
N VAL A 76 -12.90 -18.70 5.43
CA VAL A 76 -12.88 -18.70 3.97
C VAL A 76 -12.66 -17.27 3.47
N PRO A 77 -11.50 -16.95 2.89
CA PRO A 77 -11.28 -15.64 2.29
C PRO A 77 -12.20 -15.44 1.07
N VAL A 78 -12.77 -14.24 0.97
CA VAL A 78 -13.66 -13.86 -0.14
C VAL A 78 -13.09 -12.63 -0.83
N ALA A 79 -13.03 -12.67 -2.16
CA ALA A 79 -12.74 -11.49 -2.97
C ALA A 79 -13.87 -11.22 -3.96
N MET A 80 -14.09 -9.93 -4.25
CA MET A 80 -15.14 -9.49 -5.16
C MET A 80 -14.58 -9.18 -6.55
N MET A 81 -15.25 -9.65 -7.59
CA MET A 81 -15.05 -9.22 -8.97
C MET A 81 -16.07 -8.12 -9.31
N THR A 82 -15.63 -7.00 -9.91
CA THR A 82 -16.49 -5.84 -10.17
C THR A 82 -16.26 -5.29 -11.56
N ALA A 83 -17.33 -4.88 -12.25
CA ALA A 83 -17.24 -4.17 -13.52
C ALA A 83 -16.66 -2.75 -13.31
N HIS A 84 -16.12 -2.15 -14.37
CA HIS A 84 -15.53 -0.82 -14.38
C HIS A 84 -16.47 0.24 -13.75
N GLY A 85 -15.99 0.97 -12.75
CA GLY A 85 -16.65 2.17 -12.20
C GLY A 85 -17.27 2.05 -10.81
N SER A 86 -17.24 0.89 -10.14
CA SER A 86 -17.83 0.75 -8.80
C SER A 86 -16.78 0.70 -7.68
N ALA A 87 -15.95 1.75 -7.56
CA ALA A 87 -15.07 1.90 -6.39
C ALA A 87 -15.89 1.84 -5.07
N GLU A 88 -17.13 2.31 -5.09
CA GLU A 88 -18.06 2.23 -3.96
C GLU A 88 -18.38 0.79 -3.56
N SER A 89 -18.71 -0.07 -4.52
CA SER A 89 -19.03 -1.47 -4.24
C SER A 89 -17.79 -2.28 -3.79
N ALA A 90 -16.61 -1.93 -4.30
CA ALA A 90 -15.36 -2.52 -3.85
C ALA A 90 -15.09 -2.21 -2.36
N VAL A 91 -15.26 -0.96 -1.96
CA VAL A 91 -15.13 -0.54 -0.55
C VAL A 91 -16.21 -1.19 0.32
N GLU A 92 -17.43 -1.33 -0.18
CA GLU A 92 -18.51 -2.01 0.54
C GLU A 92 -18.20 -3.49 0.77
N ALA A 93 -17.67 -4.19 -0.24
CA ALA A 93 -17.22 -5.56 -0.09
C ALA A 93 -16.13 -5.71 1.00
N LEU A 94 -15.14 -4.81 1.00
CA LEU A 94 -14.10 -4.79 2.05
C LEU A 94 -14.69 -4.55 3.45
N LYS A 95 -15.70 -3.68 3.59
CA LYS A 95 -16.41 -3.45 4.85
C LYS A 95 -17.17 -4.68 5.34
N LEU A 96 -17.71 -5.47 4.42
CA LEU A 96 -18.41 -6.72 4.72
C LEU A 96 -17.46 -7.88 5.00
N GLY A 97 -16.13 -7.66 4.89
CA GLY A 97 -15.11 -8.64 5.21
C GLY A 97 -14.46 -9.31 3.98
N ALA A 98 -14.71 -8.85 2.76
CA ALA A 98 -13.87 -9.26 1.64
C ALA A 98 -12.43 -8.83 1.90
N PHE A 99 -11.47 -9.72 1.63
CA PHE A 99 -10.06 -9.38 1.84
C PHE A 99 -9.47 -8.56 0.68
N ASP A 100 -10.07 -8.64 -0.53
CA ASP A 100 -9.63 -7.88 -1.71
C ASP A 100 -10.76 -7.78 -2.75
N PHE A 101 -10.49 -7.03 -3.83
CA PHE A 101 -11.35 -6.97 -5.01
C PHE A 101 -10.52 -6.90 -6.29
N VAL A 102 -11.16 -7.25 -7.42
CA VAL A 102 -10.55 -7.17 -8.75
C VAL A 102 -11.56 -6.64 -9.77
N SER A 103 -11.11 -5.71 -10.61
CA SER A 103 -11.95 -5.16 -11.68
C SER A 103 -12.01 -6.09 -12.90
N LYS A 104 -13.19 -6.22 -13.50
CA LYS A 104 -13.36 -6.86 -14.81
C LYS A 104 -12.99 -5.86 -15.94
N PRO A 105 -12.28 -6.28 -17.01
CA PRO A 105 -11.74 -7.60 -17.25
C PRO A 105 -10.61 -7.94 -16.28
N VAL A 106 -10.61 -9.17 -15.74
CA VAL A 106 -9.67 -9.62 -14.71
C VAL A 106 -8.27 -9.81 -15.29
N PRO A 107 -7.26 -8.99 -14.93
CA PRO A 107 -5.89 -9.19 -15.39
C PRO A 107 -5.33 -10.48 -14.78
N LEU A 108 -4.73 -11.34 -15.61
CA LEU A 108 -4.23 -12.66 -15.17
C LEU A 108 -3.20 -12.57 -14.05
N ASP A 109 -2.31 -11.58 -14.10
CA ASP A 109 -1.29 -11.40 -13.07
C ASP A 109 -1.92 -10.98 -11.73
N ARG A 110 -2.93 -10.08 -11.78
CA ARG A 110 -3.67 -9.66 -10.59
C ARG A 110 -4.49 -10.81 -10.00
N LEU A 111 -5.09 -11.66 -10.82
CA LEU A 111 -5.77 -12.87 -10.37
C LEU A 111 -4.80 -13.80 -9.65
N ARG A 112 -3.60 -14.01 -10.20
CA ARG A 112 -2.57 -14.84 -9.58
C ARG A 112 -2.13 -14.31 -8.22
N GLU A 113 -1.86 -13.01 -8.13
CA GLU A 113 -1.51 -12.35 -6.86
C GLU A 113 -2.62 -12.53 -5.82
N LEU A 114 -3.86 -12.26 -6.21
CA LEU A 114 -5.03 -12.36 -5.35
C LEU A 114 -5.23 -13.79 -4.82
N VAL A 115 -5.18 -14.79 -5.70
CA VAL A 115 -5.34 -16.20 -5.33
C VAL A 115 -4.20 -16.66 -4.41
N ASN A 116 -2.95 -16.34 -4.74
CA ASN A 116 -1.81 -16.66 -3.89
C ASN A 116 -1.91 -16.01 -2.51
N HIS A 117 -2.43 -14.80 -2.44
CA HIS A 117 -2.65 -14.11 -1.17
C HIS A 117 -3.76 -14.78 -0.35
N ALA A 118 -4.88 -15.13 -0.98
CA ALA A 118 -5.98 -15.81 -0.33
C ALA A 118 -5.60 -17.21 0.20
N LEU A 119 -4.86 -17.97 -0.59
CA LEU A 119 -4.40 -19.31 -0.15
C LEU A 119 -3.48 -19.22 1.06
N LYS A 120 -2.69 -18.17 1.18
CA LYS A 120 -1.92 -17.90 2.40
C LYS A 120 -2.82 -17.62 3.60
N LEU A 121 -3.90 -16.88 3.42
CA LEU A 121 -4.88 -16.60 4.47
C LEU A 121 -5.63 -17.85 4.91
N SER A 122 -6.02 -18.74 3.97
CA SER A 122 -6.77 -19.95 4.28
C SER A 122 -5.96 -21.06 4.97
N THR A 123 -4.63 -21.01 4.87
CA THR A 123 -3.75 -21.98 5.53
C THR A 123 -3.27 -21.54 6.91
N MET A 124 -3.59 -20.29 7.31
CA MET A 124 -3.26 -19.81 8.66
C MET A 124 -4.27 -20.39 9.67
N PRO A 125 -3.82 -21.03 10.76
CA PRO A 125 -4.71 -21.39 11.85
C PRO A 125 -5.29 -20.11 12.49
N ASP A 126 -6.52 -20.19 13.02
CA ASP A 126 -7.25 -19.14 13.76
C ASP A 126 -6.58 -18.71 15.08
N THR A 127 -5.29 -18.92 15.22
CA THR A 127 -4.50 -18.25 16.24
C THR A 127 -4.40 -16.78 15.86
N PRO A 128 -4.52 -15.85 16.82
CA PRO A 128 -4.31 -14.42 16.56
C PRO A 128 -2.98 -14.31 15.82
N THR A 129 -3.10 -13.98 14.56
CA THR A 129 -1.99 -13.92 13.63
C THR A 129 -0.89 -13.15 14.31
N ASP A 130 0.22 -13.79 14.38
CA ASP A 130 1.50 -13.28 14.70
C ASP A 130 1.85 -12.11 13.74
N ASP A 131 1.11 -11.01 13.87
CA ASP A 131 1.53 -9.68 13.44
C ASP A 131 2.69 -9.31 14.38
N THR A 132 3.67 -10.24 14.43
CA THR A 132 4.81 -10.12 15.31
C THR A 132 5.63 -8.98 14.76
N LEU A 133 5.61 -7.91 15.49
CA LEU A 133 6.56 -6.83 15.27
C LEU A 133 7.97 -7.41 15.45
N ILE A 134 8.62 -7.76 14.34
CA ILE A 134 9.92 -8.42 14.34
C ILE A 134 11.00 -7.42 14.67
N GLY A 135 11.88 -7.79 15.58
CA GLY A 135 13.03 -7.01 16.01
C GLY A 135 13.37 -7.30 17.46
N GLU A 136 14.67 -7.41 17.75
CA GLU A 136 15.25 -7.67 19.07
C GLU A 136 16.15 -6.53 19.53
N THR A 137 16.40 -5.54 18.69
CA THR A 137 17.18 -4.36 19.06
C THR A 137 16.55 -3.63 20.25
N PRO A 138 17.33 -2.97 21.12
CA PRO A 138 16.83 -2.25 22.28
C PRO A 138 15.75 -1.22 21.94
N ILE A 139 15.86 -0.57 20.78
CA ILE A 139 14.86 0.39 20.30
C ILE A 139 13.52 -0.30 19.99
N MET A 140 13.55 -1.51 19.40
CA MET A 140 12.35 -2.30 19.13
C MET A 140 11.75 -2.90 20.41
N ALA A 141 12.59 -3.30 21.37
CA ALA A 141 12.12 -3.76 22.67
C ALA A 141 11.41 -2.64 23.45
N THR A 142 11.86 -1.40 23.32
CA THR A 142 11.19 -0.23 23.90
C THR A 142 9.85 0.01 23.19
N LEU A 143 9.82 0.03 21.85
CA LEU A 143 8.60 0.19 21.09
C LEU A 143 7.55 -0.89 21.42
N LYS A 144 7.94 -2.16 21.55
CA LYS A 144 7.05 -3.25 21.97
C LYS A 144 6.42 -3.01 23.33
N ARG A 145 7.20 -2.54 24.32
CA ARG A 145 6.69 -2.17 25.65
C ARG A 145 5.71 -1.00 25.59
N ASP A 146 6.02 0.01 24.79
CA ASP A 146 5.15 1.17 24.61
C ASP A 146 3.83 0.78 23.94
N ILE A 147 3.87 -0.09 22.93
CA ILE A 147 2.66 -0.65 22.29
C ILE A 147 1.77 -1.35 23.33
N GLN A 148 2.33 -2.23 24.18
CA GLN A 148 1.56 -2.92 25.23
C GLN A 148 0.92 -1.97 26.23
N ARG A 149 1.63 -0.88 26.60
CA ARG A 149 1.10 0.14 27.49
C ARG A 149 -0.01 0.96 26.84
N VAL A 150 0.21 1.38 25.59
CA VAL A 150 -0.72 2.17 24.79
C VAL A 150 -1.97 1.37 24.41
N ALA A 151 -1.85 0.08 24.18
CA ALA A 151 -2.96 -0.81 23.85
C ALA A 151 -4.10 -0.76 24.89
N ARG A 152 -3.77 -0.59 26.17
CA ARG A 152 -4.74 -0.51 27.27
C ARG A 152 -5.51 0.82 27.29
N SER A 153 -4.98 1.87 26.68
CA SER A 153 -5.61 3.20 26.61
C SER A 153 -6.69 3.23 25.53
N GLN A 154 -7.72 4.04 25.73
CA GLN A 154 -8.74 4.36 24.72
C GLN A 154 -8.45 5.69 23.99
N ALA A 155 -7.38 6.38 24.36
CA ALA A 155 -6.99 7.63 23.73
C ALA A 155 -6.59 7.41 22.25
N PRO A 156 -6.75 8.45 21.41
CA PRO A 156 -6.19 8.43 20.05
C PRO A 156 -4.68 8.17 20.05
N VAL A 157 -4.24 7.38 19.11
CA VAL A 157 -2.83 7.03 18.94
C VAL A 157 -2.35 7.52 17.57
N HIS A 158 -1.24 8.23 17.55
CA HIS A 158 -0.57 8.66 16.35
C HIS A 158 0.68 7.80 16.11
N VAL A 159 0.72 7.07 14.99
CA VAL A 159 1.86 6.22 14.61
C VAL A 159 2.61 6.92 13.48
N HIS A 160 3.83 7.35 13.72
CA HIS A 160 4.62 8.00 12.69
C HIS A 160 5.94 7.29 12.40
N GLY A 161 6.43 7.50 11.19
CA GLY A 161 7.67 6.88 10.70
C GLY A 161 7.66 6.81 9.18
N GLU A 162 8.81 6.56 8.61
CA GLU A 162 9.01 6.53 7.17
C GLU A 162 8.07 5.53 6.46
N SER A 163 7.92 5.69 5.14
CA SER A 163 7.17 4.72 4.34
C SER A 163 7.80 3.33 4.43
N GLY A 164 6.97 2.29 4.53
CA GLY A 164 7.43 0.90 4.56
C GLY A 164 8.04 0.42 5.88
N VAL A 165 7.95 1.17 6.99
CA VAL A 165 8.49 0.73 8.31
C VAL A 165 7.60 -0.25 9.06
N GLY A 166 6.32 -0.42 8.64
CA GLY A 166 5.34 -1.31 9.28
C GLY A 166 4.34 -0.60 10.19
N LYS A 167 3.91 0.63 9.86
CA LYS A 167 2.91 1.41 10.65
C LYS A 167 1.61 0.66 10.87
N GLU A 168 1.10 -0.03 9.84
CA GLU A 168 -0.13 -0.81 9.95
C GLU A 168 0.01 -2.01 10.90
N VAL A 169 1.16 -2.71 10.88
CA VAL A 169 1.45 -3.81 11.81
C VAL A 169 1.39 -3.32 13.26
N VAL A 170 2.00 -2.18 13.55
CA VAL A 170 1.94 -1.56 14.88
C VAL A 170 0.51 -1.20 15.27
N ALA A 171 -0.27 -0.63 14.35
CA ALA A 171 -1.67 -0.29 14.62
C ALA A 171 -2.53 -1.53 14.92
N ARG A 172 -2.35 -2.62 14.17
CA ARG A 172 -3.01 -3.92 14.43
C ARG A 172 -2.63 -4.48 15.79
N LEU A 173 -1.34 -4.42 16.15
CA LEU A 173 -0.87 -4.89 17.44
C LEU A 173 -1.48 -4.08 18.60
N VAL A 174 -1.56 -2.75 18.47
CA VAL A 174 -2.24 -1.87 19.44
C VAL A 174 -3.71 -2.24 19.60
N HIS A 175 -4.39 -2.59 18.50
CA HIS A 175 -5.80 -3.02 18.55
C HIS A 175 -5.94 -4.38 19.25
N HIS A 176 -5.23 -5.42 18.76
CA HIS A 176 -5.35 -6.78 19.26
C HIS A 176 -4.92 -6.94 20.73
N SER A 177 -3.92 -6.17 21.17
CA SER A 177 -3.47 -6.16 22.56
C SER A 177 -4.36 -5.33 23.49
N GLY A 178 -5.38 -4.66 22.93
CA GLY A 178 -6.27 -3.76 23.68
C GLY A 178 -7.62 -4.38 24.01
N PRO A 179 -8.45 -3.68 24.84
CA PRO A 179 -9.77 -4.15 25.25
C PRO A 179 -10.78 -4.24 24.10
N ARG A 180 -10.47 -3.68 22.93
CA ARG A 180 -11.29 -3.77 21.70
C ARG A 180 -10.77 -4.80 20.71
N GLY A 181 -9.80 -5.63 21.10
CA GLY A 181 -9.15 -6.60 20.21
C GLY A 181 -10.09 -7.65 19.60
N ALA A 182 -11.24 -7.90 20.21
CA ALA A 182 -12.31 -8.73 19.65
C ALA A 182 -13.30 -7.97 18.75
N GLY A 183 -13.20 -6.63 18.69
CA GLY A 183 -14.05 -5.77 17.85
C GLY A 183 -13.50 -5.61 16.43
N PRO A 184 -14.23 -4.90 15.56
CA PRO A 184 -13.77 -4.66 14.19
C PRO A 184 -12.50 -3.79 14.16
N PHE A 185 -11.55 -4.17 13.30
CA PHE A 185 -10.41 -3.33 12.93
C PHE A 185 -10.55 -2.94 11.46
N LEU A 186 -10.81 -1.67 11.21
CA LEU A 186 -10.89 -1.14 9.85
C LEU A 186 -9.70 -0.23 9.59
N ALA A 187 -8.98 -0.49 8.51
CA ALA A 187 -7.86 0.33 8.05
C ALA A 187 -8.22 0.97 6.71
N ILE A 188 -7.94 2.26 6.60
CA ILE A 188 -8.14 2.99 5.35
C ILE A 188 -6.91 3.85 5.06
N ASN A 189 -6.42 3.80 3.82
CA ASN A 189 -5.38 4.69 3.35
C ASN A 189 -6.03 5.94 2.73
N CYS A 190 -5.88 7.09 3.41
CA CYS A 190 -6.51 8.35 3.00
C CYS A 190 -5.96 8.86 1.66
N GLY A 191 -4.70 8.59 1.33
CA GLY A 191 -4.09 8.99 0.06
C GLY A 191 -4.51 8.13 -1.14
N ALA A 192 -5.05 6.93 -0.91
CA ALA A 192 -5.50 6.03 -1.97
C ALA A 192 -6.93 6.32 -2.46
N ILE A 193 -7.70 7.14 -1.74
CA ILE A 193 -9.09 7.45 -2.07
C ILE A 193 -9.14 8.80 -2.78
N PRO A 194 -9.89 8.93 -3.89
CA PRO A 194 -10.15 10.21 -4.51
C PRO A 194 -10.73 11.22 -3.51
N SER A 195 -10.24 12.46 -3.52
CA SER A 195 -10.60 13.51 -2.56
C SER A 195 -12.11 13.75 -2.44
N GLU A 196 -12.86 13.56 -3.54
CA GLU A 196 -14.31 13.72 -3.64
C GLU A 196 -15.08 12.60 -2.90
N LEU A 197 -14.48 11.41 -2.78
CA LEU A 197 -15.12 10.24 -2.17
C LEU A 197 -14.74 10.04 -0.69
N VAL A 198 -13.61 10.56 -0.27
CA VAL A 198 -13.06 10.38 1.08
C VAL A 198 -14.10 10.74 2.17
N GLU A 199 -14.82 11.83 1.98
CA GLU A 199 -15.83 12.27 2.93
C GLU A 199 -16.99 11.28 3.04
N SER A 200 -17.50 10.83 1.89
CA SER A 200 -18.56 9.82 1.82
C SER A 200 -18.15 8.48 2.41
N GLU A 201 -16.88 8.07 2.20
CA GLU A 201 -16.36 6.82 2.74
C GLU A 201 -16.22 6.87 4.28
N LEU A 202 -15.70 7.97 4.82
CA LEU A 202 -15.51 8.10 6.26
C LEU A 202 -16.83 8.25 7.03
N PHE A 203 -17.72 9.12 6.56
CA PHE A 203 -18.90 9.52 7.31
C PHE A 203 -20.22 8.90 6.82
N GLY A 204 -20.22 8.35 5.59
CA GLY A 204 -21.41 7.82 4.95
C GLY A 204 -22.23 8.89 4.24
N HIS A 205 -23.27 8.45 3.51
CA HIS A 205 -24.17 9.34 2.80
C HIS A 205 -25.61 8.79 2.72
N LYS A 206 -26.55 9.69 2.54
CA LYS A 206 -27.94 9.39 2.21
C LYS A 206 -28.15 9.37 0.69
N ARG A 207 -29.14 8.64 0.25
CA ARG A 207 -29.57 8.63 -1.16
C ARG A 207 -29.85 10.06 -1.62
N GLY A 208 -29.28 10.42 -2.78
CA GLY A 208 -29.44 11.75 -3.37
C GLY A 208 -28.50 12.83 -2.80
N ALA A 209 -27.57 12.50 -1.92
CA ALA A 209 -26.64 13.48 -1.34
C ALA A 209 -25.68 14.10 -2.38
N PHE A 210 -25.37 13.36 -3.43
CA PHE A 210 -24.57 13.82 -4.58
C PHE A 210 -24.93 13.02 -5.84
N THR A 211 -24.43 13.45 -7.01
CA THR A 211 -24.64 12.75 -8.28
C THR A 211 -23.98 11.37 -8.22
N GLY A 212 -24.78 10.29 -8.18
CA GLY A 212 -24.32 8.91 -8.00
C GLY A 212 -24.72 8.28 -6.66
N ALA A 213 -25.22 9.02 -5.70
CA ALA A 213 -25.74 8.48 -4.45
C ALA A 213 -27.10 7.79 -4.66
N THR A 214 -27.10 6.54 -5.12
CA THR A 214 -28.31 5.77 -5.46
C THR A 214 -28.99 5.14 -4.25
N ALA A 215 -28.25 4.91 -3.15
CA ALA A 215 -28.70 4.28 -1.91
C ALA A 215 -28.07 4.96 -0.68
N ASP A 216 -28.63 4.68 0.51
CA ASP A 216 -27.99 5.05 1.78
C ASP A 216 -26.76 4.20 2.00
N LYS A 217 -25.65 4.80 2.46
CA LYS A 217 -24.39 4.09 2.74
C LYS A 217 -23.85 4.49 4.11
N PRO A 218 -23.66 3.56 5.05
CA PRO A 218 -22.99 3.85 6.32
C PRO A 218 -21.50 4.12 6.08
N GLY A 219 -20.94 5.08 6.82
CA GLY A 219 -19.50 5.40 6.77
C GLY A 219 -18.64 4.43 7.58
N LEU A 220 -17.31 4.54 7.39
CA LEU A 220 -16.32 3.74 8.11
C LEU A 220 -16.38 3.95 9.63
N PHE A 221 -16.67 5.17 10.08
CA PHE A 221 -16.88 5.42 11.52
C PHE A 221 -18.01 4.60 12.10
N GLN A 222 -19.10 4.44 11.36
CA GLN A 222 -20.24 3.61 11.80
C GLN A 222 -19.87 2.12 11.76
N ALA A 223 -19.20 1.68 10.70
CA ALA A 223 -18.77 0.29 10.53
C ALA A 223 -17.70 -0.14 11.57
N ALA A 224 -16.86 0.79 12.03
CA ALA A 224 -15.85 0.55 13.06
C ALA A 224 -16.38 0.68 14.50
N SER A 225 -17.68 0.94 14.70
CA SER A 225 -18.25 1.15 16.02
C SER A 225 -18.06 -0.10 16.92
N GLY A 226 -17.63 0.10 18.16
CA GLY A 226 -17.22 -0.96 19.07
C GLY A 226 -15.77 -1.45 18.88
N GLY A 227 -15.08 -0.98 17.84
CA GLY A 227 -13.74 -1.40 17.45
C GLY A 227 -12.73 -0.27 17.30
N THR A 228 -11.88 -0.39 16.28
CA THR A 228 -10.78 0.56 15.99
C THR A 228 -10.77 0.94 14.51
N LEU A 229 -10.59 2.22 14.23
CA LEU A 229 -10.39 2.76 12.88
C LEU A 229 -8.96 3.27 12.74
N LEU A 230 -8.22 2.71 11.78
CA LEU A 230 -6.92 3.20 11.36
C LEU A 230 -7.08 4.12 10.15
N LEU A 231 -6.66 5.38 10.30
CA LEU A 231 -6.52 6.35 9.22
C LEU A 231 -5.04 6.40 8.82
N ASP A 232 -4.66 5.64 7.79
CA ASP A 232 -3.29 5.68 7.26
C ASP A 232 -3.15 6.85 6.29
N GLU A 233 -1.97 7.47 6.28
CA GLU A 233 -1.64 8.70 5.54
C GLU A 233 -2.65 9.84 5.81
N ILE A 234 -2.94 10.08 7.10
CA ILE A 234 -3.91 11.10 7.54
C ILE A 234 -3.57 12.51 7.05
N ALA A 235 -2.30 12.79 6.81
CA ALA A 235 -1.83 14.08 6.27
C ALA A 235 -2.36 14.37 4.85
N ASP A 236 -2.85 13.36 4.13
CA ASP A 236 -3.38 13.52 2.77
C ASP A 236 -4.88 13.87 2.74
N LEU A 237 -5.52 13.96 3.92
CA LEU A 237 -6.93 14.36 4.01
C LEU A 237 -7.13 15.82 3.60
N PRO A 238 -8.14 16.12 2.75
CA PRO A 238 -8.53 17.50 2.45
C PRO A 238 -8.95 18.26 3.71
N LEU A 239 -8.66 19.56 3.77
CA LEU A 239 -9.00 20.42 4.92
C LEU A 239 -10.48 20.37 5.29
N SER A 240 -11.38 20.27 4.31
CA SER A 240 -12.83 20.15 4.54
C SER A 240 -13.19 18.87 5.31
N VAL A 241 -12.50 17.76 5.00
CA VAL A 241 -12.69 16.47 5.67
C VAL A 241 -12.09 16.50 7.07
N GLN A 242 -10.94 17.18 7.27
CA GLN A 242 -10.32 17.36 8.59
C GLN A 242 -11.26 18.06 9.58
N VAL A 243 -12.06 19.05 9.13
CA VAL A 243 -13.09 19.71 9.98
C VAL A 243 -14.12 18.71 10.48
N LYS A 244 -14.61 17.85 9.59
CA LYS A 244 -15.64 16.84 9.95
C LYS A 244 -15.05 15.74 10.83
N LEU A 245 -13.80 15.35 10.57
CA LEU A 245 -13.07 14.41 11.41
C LEU A 245 -12.90 14.92 12.84
N LEU A 246 -12.52 16.19 13.00
CA LEU A 246 -12.42 16.82 14.32
C LEU A 246 -13.75 16.73 15.10
N ARG A 247 -14.87 17.07 14.44
CA ARG A 247 -16.19 16.97 15.06
C ARG A 247 -16.52 15.53 15.44
N ALA A 248 -16.28 14.57 14.56
CA ALA A 248 -16.53 13.15 14.84
C ALA A 248 -15.76 12.64 16.08
N ILE A 249 -14.52 13.12 16.28
CA ILE A 249 -13.71 12.76 17.45
C ILE A 249 -14.21 13.46 18.72
N GLN A 250 -14.66 14.72 18.63
CA GLN A 250 -15.10 15.51 19.78
C GLN A 250 -16.49 15.09 20.27
N GLU A 251 -17.43 14.92 19.36
CA GLU A 251 -18.83 14.66 19.63
C GLU A 251 -19.16 13.17 19.75
N LYS A 252 -18.21 12.29 19.37
CA LYS A 252 -18.42 10.84 19.24
C LYS A 252 -19.66 10.50 18.41
N ALA A 253 -19.88 11.29 17.39
CA ALA A 253 -20.98 11.14 16.45
C ALA A 253 -20.55 11.58 15.06
N VAL A 254 -21.16 11.00 14.05
CA VAL A 254 -20.93 11.36 12.64
C VAL A 254 -22.24 11.77 11.98
N ARG A 255 -22.14 12.75 11.09
CA ARG A 255 -23.27 13.18 10.28
C ARG A 255 -23.05 12.74 8.83
N PRO A 256 -23.80 11.72 8.33
CA PRO A 256 -23.71 11.31 6.94
C PRO A 256 -24.07 12.46 5.99
N LEU A 257 -23.47 12.48 4.79
CA LEU A 257 -23.77 13.49 3.77
C LEU A 257 -25.27 13.42 3.42
N GLY A 258 -25.94 14.59 3.38
CA GLY A 258 -27.36 14.66 3.12
C GLY A 258 -28.27 14.25 4.28
N ALA A 259 -27.71 13.89 5.46
CA ALA A 259 -28.49 13.60 6.65
C ALA A 259 -28.66 14.85 7.54
N GLU A 260 -29.82 14.96 8.19
CA GLU A 260 -30.09 16.01 9.21
C GLU A 260 -29.62 15.59 10.60
N LYS A 261 -29.66 14.27 10.88
CA LYS A 261 -29.35 13.72 12.20
C LYS A 261 -27.93 13.15 12.26
N GLU A 262 -27.32 13.32 13.40
CA GLU A 262 -26.06 12.68 13.74
C GLU A 262 -26.29 11.24 14.23
N VAL A 263 -25.31 10.38 13.97
CA VAL A 263 -25.30 8.98 14.39
C VAL A 263 -24.16 8.81 15.40
N PRO A 264 -24.45 8.38 16.64
CA PRO A 264 -23.41 8.15 17.64
C PRO A 264 -22.49 7.00 17.19
N VAL A 265 -21.19 7.16 17.45
CA VAL A 265 -20.17 6.15 17.12
C VAL A 265 -19.21 5.99 18.31
N ASP A 266 -18.85 4.76 18.62
CA ASP A 266 -17.87 4.45 19.64
C ASP A 266 -16.65 3.78 19.01
N VAL A 267 -15.70 4.58 18.54
CA VAL A 267 -14.54 4.13 17.76
C VAL A 267 -13.26 4.57 18.45
N ARG A 268 -12.31 3.65 18.64
CA ARG A 268 -10.94 4.00 18.96
C ARG A 268 -10.23 4.42 17.68
N LEU A 269 -9.60 5.60 17.70
CA LEU A 269 -8.88 6.12 16.54
C LEU A 269 -7.40 5.83 16.64
N ILE A 270 -6.83 5.29 15.57
CA ILE A 270 -5.39 5.23 15.31
C ILE A 270 -5.13 5.99 14.02
N THR A 271 -4.14 6.86 14.02
CA THR A 271 -3.74 7.61 12.81
C THR A 271 -2.31 7.27 12.45
N ALA A 272 -1.99 7.20 11.17
CA ALA A 272 -0.63 6.97 10.71
C ALA A 272 -0.26 7.92 9.58
N THR A 273 1.03 8.29 9.50
CA THR A 273 1.58 9.05 8.37
C THR A 273 3.11 8.94 8.33
N HIS A 274 3.68 9.17 7.16
CA HIS A 274 5.12 9.35 6.99
C HIS A 274 5.54 10.83 6.99
N LYS A 275 4.57 11.77 6.88
CA LYS A 275 4.83 13.21 6.88
C LYS A 275 4.94 13.75 8.30
N ASN A 276 5.70 14.83 8.47
CA ASN A 276 5.73 15.56 9.73
C ASN A 276 4.49 16.45 9.84
N LEU A 277 3.55 16.08 10.70
CA LEU A 277 2.30 16.84 10.88
C LEU A 277 2.53 18.28 11.36
N VAL A 278 3.60 18.54 12.12
CA VAL A 278 3.92 19.90 12.56
C VAL A 278 4.28 20.80 11.37
N ASP A 279 5.01 20.27 10.40
CA ASP A 279 5.35 20.99 9.18
C ASP A 279 4.10 21.18 8.31
N GLU A 280 3.23 20.16 8.18
CA GLU A 280 1.97 20.27 7.46
C GLU A 280 1.03 21.33 8.09
N VAL A 281 1.03 21.48 9.42
CA VAL A 281 0.29 22.55 10.12
C VAL A 281 0.88 23.91 9.79
N ARG A 282 2.21 24.08 9.85
CA ARG A 282 2.88 25.34 9.51
C ARG A 282 2.59 25.80 8.09
N GLU A 283 2.51 24.87 7.16
CA GLU A 283 2.22 25.12 5.75
C GLU A 283 0.72 25.22 5.44
N GLY A 284 -0.14 25.12 6.44
CA GLY A 284 -1.59 25.27 6.31
C GLY A 284 -2.29 24.10 5.59
N ARG A 285 -1.62 22.96 5.40
CA ARG A 285 -2.22 21.74 4.82
C ARG A 285 -2.88 20.86 5.85
N PHE A 286 -2.55 21.03 7.12
CA PHE A 286 -3.19 20.31 8.23
C PHE A 286 -3.66 21.30 9.30
N ARG A 287 -4.82 21.03 9.92
CA ARG A 287 -5.38 21.91 10.93
C ARG A 287 -4.72 21.67 12.29
N ASP A 288 -4.39 22.76 12.97
CA ASP A 288 -3.78 22.72 14.28
C ASP A 288 -4.69 22.10 15.36
N ASP A 289 -5.99 22.42 15.33
CA ASP A 289 -6.98 21.89 16.28
C ASP A 289 -7.15 20.36 16.15
N LEU A 290 -7.10 19.83 14.94
CA LEU A 290 -7.13 18.40 14.70
C LEU A 290 -5.83 17.73 15.15
N TYR A 291 -4.67 18.35 14.88
CA TYR A 291 -3.36 17.82 15.31
C TYR A 291 -3.34 17.54 16.82
N TYR A 292 -3.72 18.52 17.65
CA TYR A 292 -3.76 18.32 19.12
C TYR A 292 -4.79 17.29 19.57
N ARG A 293 -5.80 17.03 18.77
CA ARG A 293 -6.84 16.04 19.12
C ARG A 293 -6.47 14.61 18.79
N ILE A 294 -5.67 14.39 17.75
CA ILE A 294 -5.22 13.05 17.31
C ILE A 294 -3.86 12.66 17.90
N ASN A 295 -2.98 13.61 18.13
CA ASN A 295 -1.64 13.39 18.67
C ASN A 295 -1.65 13.41 20.22
N VAL A 296 -2.45 12.51 20.82
CA VAL A 296 -2.51 12.35 22.28
C VAL A 296 -1.44 11.38 22.75
N ILE A 297 -1.26 10.27 22.05
CA ILE A 297 -0.21 9.30 22.29
C ILE A 297 0.56 9.13 20.98
N ASP A 298 1.86 9.39 21.04
CA ASP A 298 2.75 9.32 19.88
C ASP A 298 3.60 8.06 19.91
N LEU A 299 3.60 7.29 18.81
CA LEU A 299 4.42 6.10 18.61
C LEU A 299 5.30 6.27 17.38
N PHE A 300 6.59 6.41 17.60
CA PHE A 300 7.59 6.49 16.53
C PHE A 300 8.12 5.11 16.16
N ILE A 301 8.08 4.76 14.88
CA ILE A 301 8.69 3.54 14.36
C ILE A 301 10.04 3.89 13.72
N PRO A 302 11.14 3.36 14.25
CA PRO A 302 12.47 3.65 13.72
C PRO A 302 12.64 3.08 12.31
N PRO A 303 13.31 3.79 11.40
CA PRO A 303 13.64 3.28 10.08
C PRO A 303 14.61 2.10 10.18
N LEU A 304 14.59 1.24 9.15
CA LEU A 304 15.33 -0.03 9.14
C LEU A 304 16.85 0.17 9.31
N ARG A 305 17.41 1.27 8.78
CA ARG A 305 18.83 1.63 8.95
C ARG A 305 19.26 1.92 10.39
N HIS A 306 18.31 2.24 11.30
CA HIS A 306 18.59 2.42 12.74
C HIS A 306 18.44 1.12 13.55
N ARG A 307 17.98 0.03 12.91
CA ARG A 307 17.85 -1.30 13.52
C ARG A 307 18.47 -2.39 12.64
N ARG A 308 19.65 -2.14 12.11
CA ARG A 308 20.36 -3.03 11.16
C ARG A 308 20.56 -4.46 11.67
N ALA A 309 20.68 -4.62 12.99
CA ALA A 309 20.79 -5.94 13.61
C ALA A 309 19.52 -6.80 13.44
N ASP A 310 18.36 -6.17 13.24
CA ASP A 310 17.08 -6.86 13.01
C ASP A 310 16.90 -7.31 11.55
N ILE A 311 17.71 -6.80 10.61
CA ILE A 311 17.55 -7.11 9.16
C ILE A 311 17.59 -8.62 8.89
N PRO A 312 18.51 -9.41 9.45
CA PRO A 312 18.54 -10.87 9.19
C PRO A 312 17.27 -11.57 9.67
N LEU A 313 16.72 -11.17 10.82
CA LEU A 313 15.49 -11.74 11.37
C LEU A 313 14.28 -11.40 10.49
N ILE A 314 14.18 -10.13 10.07
CA ILE A 314 13.12 -9.66 9.18
C ILE A 314 13.23 -10.36 7.82
N ALA A 315 14.41 -10.43 7.24
CA ALA A 315 14.65 -11.08 5.96
C ALA A 315 14.29 -12.58 6.02
N ARG A 316 14.69 -13.28 7.08
CA ARG A 316 14.32 -14.69 7.30
C ARG A 316 12.81 -14.86 7.37
N HIS A 317 12.11 -14.00 8.09
CA HIS A 317 10.65 -14.06 8.20
C HIS A 317 9.96 -13.82 6.85
N ILE A 318 10.44 -12.83 6.08
CA ILE A 318 9.95 -12.55 4.72
C ILE A 318 10.15 -13.79 3.82
N LEU A 319 11.33 -14.40 3.84
CA LEU A 319 11.63 -15.58 3.05
C LEU A 319 10.81 -16.81 3.48
N LEU A 320 10.54 -16.98 4.78
CA LEU A 320 9.64 -18.03 5.27
C LEU A 320 8.21 -17.82 4.75
N LYS A 321 7.69 -16.58 4.82
CA LYS A 321 6.37 -16.27 4.24
C LYS A 321 6.31 -16.48 2.71
N MET A 322 7.42 -16.32 2.01
CA MET A 322 7.50 -16.61 0.57
C MET A 322 7.63 -18.11 0.28
N ALA A 323 8.26 -18.88 1.17
CA ALA A 323 8.46 -20.32 1.03
C ALA A 323 7.18 -21.15 1.30
N ASP A 324 6.17 -20.58 1.95
CA ASP A 324 4.83 -21.19 2.12
C ASP A 324 4.04 -21.31 0.79
N ALA A 325 4.66 -20.95 -0.34
CA ALA A 325 4.16 -21.31 -1.66
C ALA A 325 4.29 -22.83 -1.91
N PRO A 326 3.37 -23.48 -2.67
CA PRO A 326 3.14 -24.92 -2.71
C PRO A 326 4.31 -25.84 -3.11
N HIS A 327 5.47 -25.29 -3.45
CA HIS A 327 6.64 -26.04 -3.97
C HIS A 327 7.99 -25.65 -3.35
N GLY A 328 8.04 -24.88 -2.25
CA GLY A 328 9.26 -24.24 -1.80
C GLY A 328 9.95 -24.93 -0.62
N LYS A 329 11.21 -25.32 -0.81
CA LYS A 329 12.16 -25.38 0.31
C LYS A 329 12.33 -23.97 0.86
N PRO A 330 12.46 -23.78 2.18
CA PRO A 330 12.69 -22.46 2.75
C PRO A 330 14.00 -21.88 2.17
N LEU A 331 13.89 -20.72 1.53
CA LEU A 331 15.02 -20.01 0.99
C LEU A 331 15.90 -19.50 2.14
N THR A 332 17.21 -19.55 1.95
CA THR A 332 18.20 -19.08 2.93
C THR A 332 19.08 -17.98 2.34
N LEU A 333 19.64 -17.13 3.21
CA LEU A 333 20.61 -16.11 2.81
C LEU A 333 22.04 -16.58 3.12
N SER A 334 22.97 -16.33 2.23
CA SER A 334 24.39 -16.50 2.54
C SER A 334 24.88 -15.44 3.54
N PRO A 335 25.93 -15.68 4.33
CA PRO A 335 26.51 -14.69 5.22
C PRO A 335 26.88 -13.38 4.51
N GLU A 336 27.44 -13.50 3.30
CA GLU A 336 27.84 -12.36 2.47
C GLU A 336 26.63 -11.55 1.99
N ALA A 337 25.49 -12.22 1.71
CA ALA A 337 24.22 -11.57 1.38
C ALA A 337 23.66 -10.82 2.58
N VAL A 338 23.72 -11.42 3.78
CA VAL A 338 23.30 -10.78 5.03
C VAL A 338 24.13 -9.53 5.32
N ASP A 339 25.46 -9.60 5.17
CA ASP A 339 26.35 -8.47 5.42
C ASP A 339 26.10 -7.33 4.42
N LEU A 340 25.82 -7.66 3.17
CA LEU A 340 25.44 -6.68 2.15
C LEU A 340 24.13 -5.98 2.51
N LEU A 341 23.10 -6.74 2.92
CA LEU A 341 21.83 -6.16 3.36
C LEU A 341 22.00 -5.24 4.58
N LYS A 342 22.84 -5.60 5.55
CA LYS A 342 23.10 -4.74 6.74
C LYS A 342 23.76 -3.41 6.38
N GLN A 343 24.51 -3.34 5.29
CA GLN A 343 25.18 -2.13 4.83
C GLN A 343 24.27 -1.20 4.05
N HIS A 344 23.15 -1.71 3.52
CA HIS A 344 22.20 -0.94 2.72
C HIS A 344 21.37 0.02 3.57
N GLU A 345 21.01 1.19 3.03
CA GLU A 345 20.28 2.23 3.78
C GLU A 345 18.78 1.98 3.88
N PHE A 346 18.20 1.23 2.97
CA PHE A 346 16.76 0.92 2.91
C PHE A 346 15.87 2.16 3.06
N ARG A 347 15.91 3.07 2.12
CA ARG A 347 15.03 4.25 2.12
C ARG A 347 13.53 3.89 2.08
N GLY A 348 13.18 2.78 1.41
CA GLY A 348 11.86 2.17 1.42
C GLY A 348 11.62 1.17 2.56
N ASN A 349 12.57 1.07 3.52
CA ASN A 349 12.47 0.25 4.72
C ASN A 349 12.16 -1.24 4.45
N ILE A 350 11.19 -1.82 5.18
CA ILE A 350 10.80 -3.24 5.05
C ILE A 350 10.20 -3.51 3.67
N ARG A 351 9.42 -2.58 3.11
CA ARG A 351 8.83 -2.74 1.76
C ARG A 351 9.92 -2.87 0.67
N GLU A 352 11.01 -2.12 0.80
CA GLU A 352 12.16 -2.23 -0.11
C GLU A 352 12.88 -3.57 0.08
N LEU A 353 13.10 -3.98 1.33
CA LEU A 353 13.69 -5.28 1.65
C LEU A 353 12.85 -6.44 1.09
N GLU A 354 11.53 -6.38 1.25
CA GLU A 354 10.58 -7.36 0.68
C GLU A 354 10.72 -7.44 -0.85
N ASN A 355 10.77 -6.30 -1.53
CA ASN A 355 10.92 -6.25 -2.99
C ASN A 355 12.26 -6.81 -3.47
N ILE A 356 13.35 -6.51 -2.76
CA ILE A 356 14.69 -7.04 -3.07
C ILE A 356 14.69 -8.56 -2.92
N LEU A 357 14.18 -9.06 -1.80
CA LEU A 357 14.14 -10.51 -1.54
C LEU A 357 13.19 -11.24 -2.49
N ALA A 358 12.03 -10.65 -2.81
CA ALA A 358 11.09 -11.22 -3.77
C ALA A 358 11.71 -11.35 -5.18
N ARG A 359 12.44 -10.32 -5.61
CA ARG A 359 13.16 -10.35 -6.89
C ARG A 359 14.27 -11.40 -6.88
N ALA A 360 15.07 -11.45 -5.82
CA ALA A 360 16.13 -12.45 -5.69
C ALA A 360 15.55 -13.87 -5.68
N ALA A 361 14.47 -14.11 -4.97
CA ALA A 361 13.78 -15.40 -4.91
C ALA A 361 13.22 -15.83 -6.27
N ALA A 362 12.64 -14.89 -7.03
CA ALA A 362 12.05 -15.16 -8.35
C ALA A 362 13.10 -15.54 -9.44
N LEU A 363 14.33 -15.07 -9.28
CA LEU A 363 15.43 -15.31 -10.25
C LEU A 363 16.41 -16.40 -9.79
N LEU A 364 16.15 -17.04 -8.65
CA LEU A 364 17.05 -18.02 -8.04
C LEU A 364 16.84 -19.41 -8.63
N GLU A 365 17.93 -20.05 -9.08
CA GLU A 365 17.96 -21.45 -9.56
C GLU A 365 18.22 -22.48 -8.44
N GLY A 366 18.29 -22.03 -7.16
CA GLY A 366 18.61 -22.85 -6.00
C GLY A 366 17.73 -22.55 -4.79
N ASP A 367 18.24 -22.88 -3.58
CA ASP A 367 17.57 -22.65 -2.29
C ASP A 367 18.30 -21.59 -1.41
N ARG A 368 19.41 -21.02 -1.93
CA ARG A 368 20.23 -20.06 -1.20
C ARG A 368 20.49 -18.80 -1.99
N ILE A 369 20.10 -17.67 -1.44
CA ILE A 369 20.33 -16.35 -2.02
C ILE A 369 21.75 -15.92 -1.67
N GLU A 370 22.57 -15.76 -2.70
CA GLU A 370 23.94 -15.28 -2.63
C GLU A 370 24.01 -13.76 -2.82
N ARG A 371 25.16 -13.16 -2.50
CA ARG A 371 25.42 -11.72 -2.67
C ARG A 371 25.09 -11.22 -4.09
N HIS A 372 25.42 -12.00 -5.11
CA HIS A 372 25.21 -11.61 -6.51
C HIS A 372 23.74 -11.68 -6.97
N ASN A 373 22.87 -12.37 -6.22
CA ASN A 373 21.43 -12.40 -6.48
C ASN A 373 20.71 -11.15 -5.97
N LEU A 374 21.37 -10.35 -5.08
CA LEU A 374 20.78 -9.15 -4.51
C LEU A 374 21.09 -7.94 -5.40
N ASP A 375 20.09 -7.50 -6.14
CA ASP A 375 20.16 -6.28 -6.95
C ASP A 375 19.83 -5.06 -6.07
N LEU A 376 20.85 -4.56 -5.38
CA LEU A 376 20.76 -3.35 -4.56
C LEU A 376 21.03 -2.14 -5.45
N VAL A 377 20.00 -1.56 -6.03
CA VAL A 377 20.10 -0.31 -6.79
C VAL A 377 20.40 0.82 -5.77
N PRO A 378 21.52 1.55 -5.91
CA PRO A 378 21.74 2.75 -5.09
C PRO A 378 20.62 3.75 -5.43
N GLY A 379 19.78 4.06 -4.43
CA GLY A 379 18.76 5.10 -4.60
C GLY A 379 19.40 6.42 -5.07
N PRO A 380 18.66 7.30 -5.75
CA PRO A 380 19.18 8.58 -6.21
C PRO A 380 19.80 9.32 -5.03
N ARG A 381 21.12 9.57 -5.11
CA ARG A 381 21.84 10.36 -4.13
C ARG A 381 21.24 11.77 -4.10
N GLN A 382 20.46 12.09 -3.09
CA GLN A 382 20.34 13.48 -2.67
C GLN A 382 21.69 13.89 -2.10
N ALA A 383 22.30 14.91 -2.68
CA ALA A 383 23.49 15.54 -2.13
C ALA A 383 23.16 16.02 -0.71
N ALA A 384 23.62 15.28 0.30
CA ALA A 384 23.62 15.75 1.66
C ALA A 384 24.71 16.80 1.77
N ALA A 385 24.32 18.04 2.11
CA ALA A 385 25.20 18.99 2.72
C ALA A 385 25.61 18.40 4.08
N ASP A 386 26.85 18.03 4.24
CA ASP A 386 27.46 17.91 5.57
C ASP A 386 28.96 18.17 5.53
N ASP A 387 29.40 18.83 6.58
CA ASP A 387 30.66 19.50 6.80
C ASP A 387 31.91 18.59 6.79
N GLY A 388 32.98 19.16 6.26
CA GLY A 388 34.29 19.16 6.87
C GLY A 388 35.09 17.87 6.97
N ALA A 389 35.89 17.53 5.95
CA ALA A 389 37.28 17.12 6.14
C ALA A 389 38.04 17.11 4.80
N THR A 390 39.04 17.97 4.76
CA THR A 390 40.06 18.21 3.75
C THR A 390 40.83 16.94 3.35
N MET A 391 40.88 16.62 2.05
CA MET A 391 42.14 16.23 1.41
C MET A 391 42.07 16.46 -0.11
N ALA A 392 43.09 17.15 -0.57
CA ALA A 392 43.28 17.69 -1.88
C ALA A 392 43.52 16.66 -2.98
N LEU A 393 42.88 16.85 -4.12
CA LEU A 393 43.47 16.63 -5.46
C LEU A 393 42.77 17.57 -6.45
N ALA A 394 43.57 18.37 -7.09
CA ALA A 394 43.20 19.54 -7.88
C ALA A 394 42.65 19.23 -9.29
N PRO A 395 42.36 20.23 -10.14
CA PRO A 395 40.96 20.60 -10.45
C PRO A 395 40.67 20.41 -11.96
N ALA A 396 39.43 20.18 -12.28
CA ALA A 396 38.91 20.58 -13.59
C ALA A 396 37.71 21.49 -13.34
N GLN A 397 38.00 22.79 -13.43
CA GLN A 397 37.03 23.87 -13.37
C GLN A 397 36.10 23.78 -14.59
N SER A 398 34.81 23.79 -14.35
CA SER A 398 33.86 24.49 -15.23
C SER A 398 32.80 25.08 -14.31
N ALA A 399 32.89 26.38 -14.13
CA ALA A 399 32.01 27.22 -13.37
C ALA A 399 30.58 27.14 -13.94
N VAL A 400 29.64 26.73 -13.11
CA VAL A 400 28.24 27.12 -13.26
C VAL A 400 27.98 28.17 -12.18
N GLN A 401 27.94 29.42 -12.60
CA GLN A 401 27.51 30.55 -11.78
C GLN A 401 26.06 30.31 -11.35
N GLU A 402 25.82 30.39 -10.04
CA GLU A 402 24.49 30.54 -9.46
C GLU A 402 23.95 31.93 -9.83
N ASP A 403 23.17 31.98 -10.89
CA ASP A 403 22.32 33.13 -11.16
C ASP A 403 20.98 32.96 -10.45
N SER A 404 20.72 33.88 -9.55
CA SER A 404 19.45 34.06 -8.83
C SER A 404 18.27 34.07 -9.79
N HIS A 405 17.35 33.15 -9.61
CA HIS A 405 16.18 32.95 -10.44
C HIS A 405 15.14 34.03 -10.21
N GLY A 406 15.16 35.07 -11.03
CA GLY A 406 14.02 35.97 -11.23
C GLY A 406 13.03 35.32 -12.19
N GLY A 407 12.01 34.68 -11.69
CA GLY A 407 10.67 34.47 -12.30
C GLY A 407 10.50 33.85 -13.68
N ASP A 408 11.55 33.53 -14.47
CA ASP A 408 11.45 33.01 -15.84
C ASP A 408 11.98 31.55 -15.92
N LEU A 409 11.10 30.60 -15.57
CA LEU A 409 11.39 29.16 -15.63
C LEU A 409 11.63 28.70 -17.09
N ASP A 410 10.86 29.24 -18.04
CA ASP A 410 10.98 28.82 -19.44
C ASP A 410 12.33 29.27 -20.03
N GLY A 411 12.76 30.49 -19.75
CA GLY A 411 14.07 31.00 -20.17
C GLY A 411 15.23 30.20 -19.51
N TYR A 412 15.08 29.77 -18.28
CA TYR A 412 16.07 28.91 -17.61
C TYR A 412 16.16 27.52 -18.25
N LEU A 413 15.04 26.87 -18.52
CA LEU A 413 14.99 25.58 -19.19
C LEU A 413 15.58 25.61 -20.58
N ILE A 414 15.32 26.70 -21.34
CA ILE A 414 15.88 26.95 -22.67
C ILE A 414 17.41 27.05 -22.61
N ARG A 415 17.96 27.79 -21.66
CA ARG A 415 19.42 27.92 -21.47
C ARG A 415 20.05 26.57 -21.09
N LEU A 416 19.43 25.84 -20.20
CA LEU A 416 19.91 24.51 -19.77
C LEU A 416 19.90 23.51 -20.93
N GLU A 417 18.81 23.45 -21.69
CA GLU A 417 18.67 22.57 -22.85
C GLU A 417 19.72 22.92 -23.93
N ARG A 418 19.94 24.19 -24.19
CA ARG A 418 20.96 24.67 -25.11
C ARG A 418 22.36 24.21 -24.69
N GLY A 419 22.73 24.42 -23.43
CA GLY A 419 24.04 24.04 -22.91
C GLY A 419 24.30 22.52 -23.02
N ILE A 420 23.31 21.69 -22.72
CA ILE A 420 23.43 20.23 -22.86
C ILE A 420 23.61 19.84 -24.33
N LEU A 421 22.84 20.40 -25.25
CA LEU A 421 22.94 20.09 -26.67
C LEU A 421 24.26 20.53 -27.27
N GLU A 422 24.75 21.71 -26.94
CA GLU A 422 26.04 22.24 -27.40
C GLU A 422 27.21 21.40 -26.87
N ALA A 423 27.20 21.02 -25.60
CA ALA A 423 28.23 20.20 -24.99
C ALA A 423 28.32 18.80 -25.64
N GLU A 424 27.18 18.16 -25.90
CA GLU A 424 27.17 16.83 -26.53
C GLU A 424 27.49 16.91 -28.05
N LEU A 425 27.12 17.99 -28.74
CA LEU A 425 27.54 18.23 -30.11
C LEU A 425 29.05 18.40 -30.21
N GLN A 426 29.67 19.17 -29.32
CA GLN A 426 31.13 19.31 -29.25
C GLN A 426 31.83 18.00 -28.94
N ARG A 427 31.33 17.22 -27.97
CA ARG A 427 31.87 15.92 -27.60
C ARG A 427 31.88 14.94 -28.78
N HIS A 428 30.85 15.00 -29.61
CA HIS A 428 30.72 14.15 -30.81
C HIS A 428 31.16 14.83 -32.12
N ARG A 429 31.96 15.90 -31.99
CA ARG A 429 32.54 16.62 -33.15
C ARG A 429 31.45 17.03 -34.17
N TRP A 430 30.33 17.56 -33.68
CA TRP A 430 29.18 18.01 -34.44
C TRP A 430 28.48 16.92 -35.29
N ASN A 431 28.71 15.64 -34.97
CA ASN A 431 28.02 14.52 -35.62
C ASN A 431 26.61 14.34 -35.03
N ARG A 432 25.60 14.84 -35.74
CA ARG A 432 24.20 14.82 -35.33
C ARG A 432 23.67 13.41 -35.00
N ALA A 433 24.11 12.37 -35.78
CA ALA A 433 23.64 11.00 -35.54
C ALA A 433 24.21 10.42 -34.26
N ALA A 434 25.49 10.65 -33.98
CA ALA A 434 26.14 10.22 -32.75
C ALA A 434 25.56 10.98 -31.52
N THR A 435 25.35 12.27 -31.64
CA THR A 435 24.74 13.11 -30.58
C THR A 435 23.31 12.67 -30.27
N ALA A 436 22.47 12.41 -31.26
CA ALA A 436 21.10 11.92 -31.04
C ALA A 436 21.09 10.59 -30.30
N LYS A 437 22.00 9.67 -30.67
CA LYS A 437 22.16 8.38 -30.00
C LYS A 437 22.65 8.53 -28.56
N ALA A 438 23.61 9.41 -28.31
CA ALA A 438 24.16 9.67 -26.97
C ALA A 438 23.11 10.28 -26.03
N LEU A 439 22.28 11.16 -26.54
CA LEU A 439 21.18 11.79 -25.79
C LEU A 439 19.90 10.93 -25.71
N GLY A 440 19.88 9.74 -26.30
CA GLY A 440 18.71 8.87 -26.30
C GLY A 440 17.49 9.43 -27.04
N ILE A 441 17.67 10.35 -27.98
CA ILE A 441 16.58 11.00 -28.72
C ILE A 441 16.63 10.67 -30.23
N SER A 442 15.47 10.77 -30.91
CA SER A 442 15.41 10.55 -32.34
C SER A 442 16.09 11.71 -33.13
N MET A 443 16.64 11.38 -34.31
CA MET A 443 17.20 12.42 -35.20
C MET A 443 16.20 13.53 -35.56
N ARG A 444 14.92 13.21 -35.63
CA ARG A 444 13.85 14.19 -35.87
C ARG A 444 13.69 15.13 -34.68
N SER A 445 13.74 14.59 -33.48
CA SER A 445 13.67 15.34 -32.24
C SER A 445 14.88 16.27 -32.06
N LEU A 446 16.09 15.74 -32.33
CA LEU A 446 17.31 16.57 -32.30
C LEU A 446 17.24 17.74 -33.28
N ARG A 447 16.86 17.52 -34.54
CA ARG A 447 16.72 18.59 -35.55
C ARG A 447 15.71 19.66 -35.13
N TYR A 448 14.58 19.24 -34.57
CA TYR A 448 13.56 20.18 -34.08
C TYR A 448 14.10 21.07 -32.96
N ARG A 449 14.82 20.48 -31.98
CA ARG A 449 15.41 21.21 -30.86
C ARG A 449 16.51 22.15 -31.28
N LEU A 450 17.41 21.73 -32.18
CA LEU A 450 18.46 22.58 -32.74
C LEU A 450 17.87 23.81 -33.47
N LYS A 451 16.81 23.58 -34.26
CA LYS A 451 16.11 24.68 -34.94
C LYS A 451 15.40 25.62 -33.96
N LYS A 452 14.76 25.08 -32.93
CA LYS A 452 14.05 25.83 -31.89
C LYS A 452 14.99 26.72 -31.06
N LEU A 453 16.20 26.22 -30.82
CA LEU A 453 17.21 26.89 -30.00
C LEU A 453 18.23 27.69 -30.83
N GLU A 454 18.02 27.80 -32.14
CA GLU A 454 18.89 28.55 -33.06
C GLU A 454 20.37 28.13 -32.97
N ILE A 455 20.62 26.84 -32.82
CA ILE A 455 21.96 26.26 -32.82
C ILE A 455 22.32 25.89 -34.26
N GLU A 456 23.23 26.62 -34.86
CA GLU A 456 23.77 26.33 -36.21
C GLU A 456 24.77 25.15 -36.12
N VAL A 457 24.53 24.09 -36.93
CA VAL A 457 25.35 22.88 -36.98
C VAL A 457 25.59 22.49 -38.45
#